data_995af62b397cb3dcda38f4bd317231e5
#
_entry.id   995af62b397cb3dcda38f4bd317231e5
#
_cell.length_a   1.000
_cell.length_b   1.000
_cell.length_c   1.000
_cell.angle_alpha   90.00
_cell.angle_beta   90.00
_cell.angle_gamma   90.00
#
_symmetry.space_group_name_H-M   'P 1'
#
loop_
_entity.id
_entity.type
_entity.pdbx_description
1 polymer ?
#
loop_
_entity_poly.entity_id
_entity_poly.type
_entity_poly.pdbx_seq_one_letter_code
_entity_poly.pdbx_strand_id
1 'polypeptide(L)'
;MLLAEDDRAIRNALERALTLEGYQVMAVADGVEALAQAHRNRPDVLVLDVMMPGIDGLQVCRVLRAEGDRTPVLMLTALVETADRIAGLDAGADDYVVKPFDVEEVFARLRALLRRTSPVGAGSAPAAEAPRPLPERFIDAAGIRMDPQARRAWRGARELELTRTEFELLELLVRNAGIVLDHSTIYDRIWGYDFGPGSKNLAVYVGYLRRKLDEPDAPQLIHTVRGVGYVLRED
;
A
#
# COMPACT_ATOMS: atom_id res chain seq x y z
N MET A 1 -9.95 1.12 14.50
CA MET A 1 -10.09 0.93 13.05
C MET A 1 -11.53 1.08 12.61
N LEU A 2 -11.78 1.40 11.33
CA LEU A 2 -13.12 1.49 10.73
C LEU A 2 -13.26 0.40 9.66
N LEU A 3 -14.35 -0.39 9.72
CA LEU A 3 -14.73 -1.40 8.73
C LEU A 3 -16.03 -0.97 8.06
N ALA A 4 -16.02 -0.81 6.73
CA ALA A 4 -17.21 -0.55 5.93
C ALA A 4 -17.44 -1.71 4.95
N GLU A 5 -18.56 -2.39 5.09
CA GLU A 5 -18.95 -3.57 4.31
C GLU A 5 -20.49 -3.66 4.31
N ASP A 6 -21.11 -3.71 3.15
CA ASP A 6 -22.57 -3.72 3.05
C ASP A 6 -23.17 -5.12 3.37
N ASP A 7 -22.47 -6.20 2.99
CA ASP A 7 -22.89 -7.55 3.36
C ASP A 7 -22.80 -7.78 4.86
N ARG A 8 -23.96 -7.98 5.50
CA ARG A 8 -24.07 -8.18 6.95
C ARG A 8 -23.30 -9.40 7.45
N ALA A 9 -23.26 -10.49 6.68
CA ALA A 9 -22.59 -11.70 7.09
C ALA A 9 -21.07 -11.53 7.09
N ILE A 10 -20.53 -10.94 6.02
CA ILE A 10 -19.11 -10.62 5.88
C ILE A 10 -18.71 -9.60 6.95
N ARG A 11 -19.47 -8.51 7.10
CA ARG A 11 -19.21 -7.46 8.09
C ARG A 11 -19.12 -8.03 9.51
N ASN A 12 -20.11 -8.82 9.93
CA ASN A 12 -20.12 -9.43 11.27
C ASN A 12 -18.98 -10.44 11.47
N ALA A 13 -18.65 -11.22 10.44
CA ALA A 13 -17.55 -12.18 10.52
C ALA A 13 -16.20 -11.47 10.66
N LEU A 14 -15.94 -10.45 9.86
CA LEU A 14 -14.71 -9.64 9.92
C LEU A 14 -14.62 -8.87 11.23
N GLU A 15 -15.70 -8.22 11.68
CA GLU A 15 -15.72 -7.49 12.95
C GLU A 15 -15.33 -8.40 14.12
N ARG A 16 -15.90 -9.60 14.18
CA ARG A 16 -15.58 -10.59 15.23
C ARG A 16 -14.13 -11.04 15.14
N ALA A 17 -13.67 -11.39 13.95
CA ALA A 17 -12.31 -11.88 13.75
C ALA A 17 -11.28 -10.82 14.10
N LEU A 18 -11.48 -9.58 13.67
CA LEU A 18 -10.61 -8.44 13.96
C LEU A 18 -10.63 -8.07 15.46
N THR A 19 -11.79 -8.18 16.11
CA THR A 19 -11.90 -7.94 17.56
C THR A 19 -11.15 -9.01 18.35
N LEU A 20 -11.21 -10.28 17.94
CA LEU A 20 -10.43 -11.36 18.55
C LEU A 20 -8.93 -11.18 18.38
N GLU A 21 -8.48 -10.59 17.27
CA GLU A 21 -7.08 -10.23 17.02
C GLU A 21 -6.64 -8.97 17.82
N GLY A 22 -7.54 -8.37 18.61
CA GLY A 22 -7.24 -7.26 19.50
C GLY A 22 -7.50 -5.86 18.93
N TYR A 23 -8.12 -5.75 17.76
CA TYR A 23 -8.49 -4.45 17.20
C TYR A 23 -9.76 -3.89 17.82
N GLN A 24 -9.80 -2.58 18.04
CA GLN A 24 -11.03 -1.86 18.31
C GLN A 24 -11.71 -1.54 16.98
N VAL A 25 -12.78 -2.27 16.67
CA VAL A 25 -13.47 -2.19 15.37
C VAL A 25 -14.74 -1.36 15.51
N MET A 26 -14.91 -0.43 14.59
CA MET A 26 -16.16 0.27 14.33
C MET A 26 -16.66 -0.21 12.97
N ALA A 27 -17.77 -0.91 12.94
CA ALA A 27 -18.31 -1.48 11.71
C ALA A 27 -19.53 -0.67 11.23
N VAL A 28 -19.54 -0.31 9.94
CA VAL A 28 -20.61 0.44 9.28
C VAL A 28 -21.04 -0.27 8.00
N ALA A 29 -22.24 0.05 7.49
CA ALA A 29 -22.84 -0.67 6.39
C ALA A 29 -22.76 0.01 5.03
N ASP A 30 -22.30 1.26 4.99
CA ASP A 30 -22.28 2.06 3.75
C ASP A 30 -21.19 3.14 3.76
N GLY A 31 -20.94 3.71 2.59
CA GLY A 31 -19.89 4.71 2.41
C GLY A 31 -20.18 6.07 3.03
N VAL A 32 -21.45 6.45 3.19
CA VAL A 32 -21.83 7.73 3.83
C VAL A 32 -21.48 7.68 5.31
N GLU A 33 -21.87 6.59 5.96
CA GLU A 33 -21.54 6.37 7.35
C GLU A 33 -20.03 6.19 7.55
N ALA A 34 -19.34 5.52 6.60
CA ALA A 34 -17.89 5.38 6.62
C ALA A 34 -17.19 6.75 6.64
N LEU A 35 -17.57 7.69 5.75
CA LEU A 35 -17.02 9.05 5.74
C LEU A 35 -17.31 9.78 7.05
N ALA A 36 -18.55 9.74 7.53
CA ALA A 36 -18.95 10.41 8.77
C ALA A 36 -18.14 9.90 9.97
N GLN A 37 -17.91 8.59 10.06
CA GLN A 37 -17.15 7.99 11.14
C GLN A 37 -15.64 8.20 11.00
N ALA A 38 -15.11 8.21 9.79
CA ALA A 38 -13.70 8.53 9.55
C ALA A 38 -13.36 9.93 10.04
N HIS A 39 -14.17 10.94 9.70
CA HIS A 39 -13.97 12.32 10.15
C HIS A 39 -14.12 12.47 11.67
N ARG A 40 -15.11 11.80 12.27
CA ARG A 40 -15.40 11.94 13.70
C ARG A 40 -14.37 11.28 14.59
N ASN A 41 -13.94 10.07 14.23
CA ASN A 41 -13.17 9.21 15.11
C ASN A 41 -11.70 9.04 14.70
N ARG A 42 -11.30 9.51 13.51
CA ARG A 42 -9.93 9.44 12.98
C ARG A 42 -9.29 8.08 13.22
N PRO A 43 -9.80 7.00 12.61
CA PRO A 43 -9.29 5.65 12.82
C PRO A 43 -7.84 5.51 12.33
N ASP A 44 -7.06 4.61 12.93
CA ASP A 44 -5.68 4.32 12.52
C ASP A 44 -5.60 3.62 11.16
N VAL A 45 -6.68 2.95 10.75
CA VAL A 45 -6.79 2.24 9.47
C VAL A 45 -8.27 2.09 9.08
N LEU A 46 -8.53 2.15 7.77
CA LEU A 46 -9.84 1.85 7.18
C LEU A 46 -9.77 0.52 6.41
N VAL A 47 -10.83 -0.28 6.54
CA VAL A 47 -11.11 -1.44 5.69
C VAL A 47 -12.41 -1.14 4.96
N LEU A 48 -12.36 -1.02 3.64
CA LEU A 48 -13.49 -0.57 2.83
C LEU A 48 -13.85 -1.61 1.77
N ASP A 49 -15.08 -2.07 1.74
CA ASP A 49 -15.57 -2.77 0.57
C ASP A 49 -15.67 -1.81 -0.62
N VAL A 50 -15.21 -2.26 -1.78
CA VAL A 50 -15.34 -1.50 -3.02
C VAL A 50 -16.82 -1.40 -3.44
N MET A 51 -17.59 -2.48 -3.30
CA MET A 51 -18.94 -2.61 -3.84
C MET A 51 -20.01 -2.29 -2.78
N MET A 52 -20.08 -1.04 -2.32
CA MET A 52 -21.15 -0.60 -1.43
C MET A 52 -22.20 0.21 -2.17
N PRO A 53 -23.48 0.15 -1.76
CA PRO A 53 -24.55 0.96 -2.37
C PRO A 53 -24.38 2.45 -2.06
N GLY A 54 -24.75 3.30 -3.01
CA GLY A 54 -24.64 4.75 -2.88
C GLY A 54 -23.23 5.25 -3.09
N ILE A 55 -22.52 5.57 -2.02
CA ILE A 55 -21.10 5.94 -2.07
C ILE A 55 -20.27 4.68 -1.91
N ASP A 56 -19.58 4.29 -2.97
CA ASP A 56 -18.70 3.12 -2.99
C ASP A 56 -17.38 3.36 -2.24
N GLY A 57 -16.64 2.28 -1.92
CA GLY A 57 -15.39 2.38 -1.18
C GLY A 57 -14.31 3.19 -1.92
N LEU A 58 -14.33 3.20 -3.25
CA LEU A 58 -13.40 4.00 -4.05
C LEU A 58 -13.69 5.49 -3.90
N GLN A 59 -14.96 5.85 -3.91
CA GLN A 59 -15.40 7.23 -3.71
C GLN A 59 -15.06 7.71 -2.29
N VAL A 60 -15.30 6.87 -1.28
CA VAL A 60 -14.88 7.15 0.11
C VAL A 60 -13.38 7.47 0.16
N CYS A 61 -12.56 6.63 -0.43
CA CYS A 61 -11.11 6.81 -0.45
C CYS A 61 -10.72 8.12 -1.17
N ARG A 62 -11.30 8.41 -2.34
CA ARG A 62 -11.01 9.65 -3.09
C ARG A 62 -11.37 10.89 -2.29
N VAL A 63 -12.51 10.91 -1.61
CA VAL A 63 -12.91 12.04 -0.76
C VAL A 63 -11.89 12.26 0.34
N LEU A 64 -11.54 11.23 1.10
CA LEU A 64 -10.55 11.34 2.17
C LEU A 64 -9.20 11.84 1.64
N ARG A 65 -8.72 11.34 0.50
CA ARG A 65 -7.45 11.79 -0.10
C ARG A 65 -7.50 13.24 -0.60
N ALA A 66 -8.62 13.67 -1.16
CA ALA A 66 -8.84 15.07 -1.58
C ALA A 66 -8.82 16.04 -0.39
N GLU A 67 -9.25 15.59 0.78
CA GLU A 67 -9.20 16.35 2.04
C GLU A 67 -7.83 16.29 2.73
N GLY A 68 -6.87 15.58 2.14
CA GLY A 68 -5.52 15.41 2.70
C GLY A 68 -5.41 14.35 3.78
N ASP A 69 -6.46 13.57 4.03
CA ASP A 69 -6.41 12.45 4.97
C ASP A 69 -5.50 11.34 4.40
N ARG A 70 -4.53 10.92 5.21
CA ARG A 70 -3.52 9.90 4.88
C ARG A 70 -3.71 8.61 5.70
N THR A 71 -4.85 8.45 6.35
CA THR A 71 -5.18 7.21 7.06
C THR A 71 -5.04 6.02 6.10
N PRO A 72 -4.31 4.97 6.48
CA PRO A 72 -4.15 3.77 5.65
C PRO A 72 -5.50 3.15 5.29
N VAL A 73 -5.65 2.75 4.02
CA VAL A 73 -6.87 2.14 3.49
C VAL A 73 -6.56 0.78 2.89
N LEU A 74 -7.21 -0.26 3.41
CA LEU A 74 -7.28 -1.59 2.83
C LEU A 74 -8.62 -1.74 2.11
N MET A 75 -8.59 -2.00 0.80
CA MET A 75 -9.80 -2.28 0.02
C MET A 75 -10.13 -3.77 0.04
N LEU A 76 -11.40 -4.10 0.24
CA LEU A 76 -11.95 -5.43 -0.04
C LEU A 76 -12.65 -5.38 -1.40
N THR A 77 -12.35 -6.30 -2.31
CA THR A 77 -12.90 -6.23 -3.67
C THR A 77 -13.27 -7.59 -4.23
N ALA A 78 -14.45 -7.70 -4.85
CA ALA A 78 -14.83 -8.84 -5.66
C ALA A 78 -14.27 -8.76 -7.09
N LEU A 79 -13.63 -7.65 -7.45
CA LEU A 79 -13.19 -7.36 -8.80
C LEU A 79 -11.91 -8.12 -9.14
N VAL A 80 -12.05 -9.11 -10.00
CA VAL A 80 -10.95 -10.01 -10.43
C VAL A 80 -10.16 -9.42 -11.61
N GLU A 81 -10.76 -8.50 -12.37
CA GLU A 81 -10.14 -7.93 -13.56
C GLU A 81 -9.11 -6.84 -13.22
N THR A 82 -8.05 -6.80 -14.01
CA THR A 82 -6.92 -5.87 -13.81
C THR A 82 -7.36 -4.40 -13.90
N ALA A 83 -8.37 -4.09 -14.74
CA ALA A 83 -8.90 -2.74 -14.92
C ALA A 83 -9.58 -2.20 -13.65
N ASP A 84 -10.28 -3.04 -12.92
CA ASP A 84 -11.04 -2.64 -11.73
C ASP A 84 -10.16 -2.46 -10.50
N ARG A 85 -9.09 -3.26 -10.39
CA ARG A 85 -8.04 -3.05 -9.37
C ARG A 85 -7.29 -1.75 -9.63
N ILE A 86 -7.14 -1.37 -10.90
CA ILE A 86 -6.60 -0.09 -11.35
C ILE A 86 -7.41 1.06 -10.73
N ALA A 87 -8.72 1.02 -10.81
CA ALA A 87 -9.57 2.06 -10.23
C ALA A 87 -9.42 2.19 -8.70
N GLY A 88 -9.18 1.07 -8.00
CA GLY A 88 -9.01 1.06 -6.53
C GLY A 88 -7.75 1.78 -6.05
N LEU A 89 -6.64 1.51 -6.68
CA LEU A 89 -5.38 2.13 -6.31
C LEU A 89 -5.25 3.55 -6.86
N ASP A 90 -5.84 3.86 -8.02
CA ASP A 90 -5.98 5.23 -8.52
C ASP A 90 -6.86 6.09 -7.59
N ALA A 91 -7.73 5.47 -6.78
CA ALA A 91 -8.46 6.15 -5.71
C ALA A 91 -7.59 6.51 -4.49
N GLY A 92 -6.34 6.03 -4.43
CA GLY A 92 -5.41 6.29 -3.33
C GLY A 92 -5.42 5.30 -2.18
N ALA A 93 -5.97 4.08 -2.40
CA ALA A 93 -5.86 2.99 -1.42
C ALA A 93 -4.42 2.53 -1.24
N ASP A 94 -4.09 2.06 -0.04
CA ASP A 94 -2.73 1.62 0.30
C ASP A 94 -2.52 0.13 0.03
N ASP A 95 -3.58 -0.68 0.11
CA ASP A 95 -3.55 -2.10 -0.24
C ASP A 95 -4.97 -2.61 -0.54
N TYR A 96 -5.09 -3.83 -1.06
CA TYR A 96 -6.38 -4.46 -1.35
C TYR A 96 -6.34 -5.98 -1.13
N VAL A 97 -7.52 -6.55 -0.88
CA VAL A 97 -7.77 -7.99 -0.76
C VAL A 97 -8.90 -8.38 -1.69
N VAL A 98 -8.72 -9.46 -2.43
CA VAL A 98 -9.73 -9.95 -3.39
C VAL A 98 -10.66 -10.96 -2.71
N LYS A 99 -11.96 -10.74 -2.81
CA LYS A 99 -13.00 -11.70 -2.38
C LYS A 99 -13.10 -12.88 -3.39
N PRO A 100 -13.22 -14.14 -2.92
CA PRO A 100 -13.16 -14.55 -1.54
C PRO A 100 -11.73 -14.54 -1.00
N PHE A 101 -11.54 -14.19 0.26
CA PHE A 101 -10.26 -14.05 0.92
C PHE A 101 -10.14 -14.94 2.15
N ASP A 102 -8.90 -15.25 2.51
CA ASP A 102 -8.57 -15.80 3.82
C ASP A 102 -8.46 -14.64 4.83
N VAL A 103 -9.03 -14.82 5.99
CA VAL A 103 -8.99 -13.82 7.07
C VAL A 103 -7.56 -13.54 7.52
N GLU A 104 -6.68 -14.53 7.47
CA GLU A 104 -5.25 -14.37 7.77
C GLU A 104 -4.54 -13.41 6.79
N GLU A 105 -4.97 -13.40 5.52
CA GLU A 105 -4.47 -12.43 4.54
C GLU A 105 -4.85 -11.00 4.96
N VAL A 106 -6.11 -10.79 5.39
CA VAL A 106 -6.56 -9.48 5.88
C VAL A 106 -5.72 -9.04 7.09
N PHE A 107 -5.49 -9.94 8.06
CA PHE A 107 -4.66 -9.64 9.23
C PHE A 107 -3.21 -9.29 8.86
N ALA A 108 -2.59 -10.04 7.96
CA ALA A 108 -1.23 -9.80 7.52
C ALA A 108 -1.08 -8.41 6.89
N ARG A 109 -2.03 -8.01 6.03
CA ARG A 109 -2.04 -6.70 5.38
C ARG A 109 -2.30 -5.56 6.36
N LEU A 110 -3.24 -5.74 7.29
CA LEU A 110 -3.50 -4.75 8.35
C LEU A 110 -2.28 -4.55 9.25
N ARG A 111 -1.61 -5.63 9.68
CA ARG A 111 -0.35 -5.52 10.43
C ARG A 111 0.71 -4.75 9.64
N ALA A 112 0.84 -5.00 8.35
CA ALA A 112 1.76 -4.28 7.48
C ALA A 112 1.43 -2.78 7.40
N LEU A 113 0.18 -2.43 7.18
CA LEU A 113 -0.28 -1.03 7.11
C LEU A 113 -0.06 -0.29 8.44
N LEU A 114 -0.42 -0.90 9.57
CA LEU A 114 -0.28 -0.30 10.89
C LEU A 114 1.17 -0.19 11.37
N ARG A 115 2.03 -1.18 11.07
CA ARG A 115 3.46 -1.10 11.37
C ARG A 115 4.10 0.14 10.75
N ARG A 116 3.64 0.55 9.59
CA ARG A 116 4.11 1.70 8.84
C ARG A 116 3.63 3.04 9.40
N THR A 117 2.58 3.05 10.23
CA THR A 117 2.07 4.28 10.87
C THR A 117 2.74 4.58 12.20
N SER A 118 3.35 3.57 12.85
CA SER A 118 4.08 3.78 14.09
C SER A 118 5.41 4.51 13.81
N PRO A 119 5.71 5.61 14.49
CA PRO A 119 7.05 6.18 14.45
C PRO A 119 8.04 5.11 14.93
N VAL A 120 9.14 4.92 14.21
CA VAL A 120 10.24 4.05 14.60
C VAL A 120 10.82 4.59 15.92
N GLY A 121 10.43 3.99 17.03
CA GLY A 121 10.93 4.38 18.33
C GLY A 121 10.32 3.60 19.47
N ALA A 122 10.86 2.43 19.79
CA ALA A 122 11.17 1.90 21.10
C ALA A 122 11.31 0.37 21.04
N GLY A 123 12.51 -0.06 20.76
CA GLY A 123 12.89 -1.48 20.83
C GLY A 123 14.41 -1.60 20.84
N SER A 124 15.00 -1.64 22.05
CA SER A 124 16.38 -2.07 22.37
C SER A 124 17.52 -1.26 21.75
N ALA A 125 18.11 -0.39 22.56
CA ALA A 125 19.44 0.12 22.32
C ALA A 125 20.47 -1.05 22.40
N PRO A 126 21.26 -1.31 21.37
CA PRO A 126 22.57 -1.91 21.54
C PRO A 126 23.61 -0.80 21.69
N ALA A 127 24.63 -1.12 22.44
CA ALA A 127 25.77 -0.32 22.85
C ALA A 127 26.38 0.56 21.75
N ALA A 128 27.03 1.64 22.21
CA ALA A 128 27.78 2.63 21.47
C ALA A 128 28.53 2.08 20.26
N GLU A 129 28.00 2.36 19.07
CA GLU A 129 28.72 2.26 17.81
C GLU A 129 29.15 3.66 17.36
N ALA A 130 30.33 3.71 16.71
CA ALA A 130 30.92 4.91 16.14
C ALA A 130 29.94 5.70 15.26
N PRO A 131 30.15 7.02 15.05
CA PRO A 131 29.20 7.85 14.30
C PRO A 131 29.02 7.31 12.88
N ARG A 132 27.83 6.76 12.63
CA ARG A 132 27.41 6.40 11.25
C ARG A 132 27.29 7.72 10.46
N PRO A 133 27.77 7.75 9.20
CA PRO A 133 27.49 8.87 8.35
C PRO A 133 25.98 9.12 8.32
N LEU A 134 25.58 10.39 8.44
CA LEU A 134 24.17 10.78 8.34
C LEU A 134 23.60 10.13 7.06
N PRO A 135 22.44 9.46 7.14
CA PRO A 135 21.84 8.86 5.96
C PRO A 135 21.69 9.96 4.90
N GLU A 136 22.17 9.71 3.69
CA GLU A 136 21.99 10.62 2.60
C GLU A 136 20.52 10.99 2.50
N ARG A 137 20.24 12.30 2.56
CA ARG A 137 18.85 12.79 2.53
C ARG A 137 18.11 12.33 1.29
N PHE A 138 18.82 12.16 0.20
CA PHE A 138 18.28 11.71 -1.07
C PHE A 138 18.91 10.38 -1.48
N ILE A 139 18.12 9.53 -2.11
CA ILE A 139 18.58 8.35 -2.84
C ILE A 139 18.30 8.58 -4.32
N ASP A 140 19.30 8.30 -5.15
CA ASP A 140 19.24 8.53 -6.60
C ASP A 140 19.66 7.24 -7.32
N ALA A 141 18.84 6.75 -8.24
CA ALA A 141 19.22 5.70 -9.19
C ALA A 141 18.30 5.70 -10.42
N ALA A 142 18.85 5.36 -11.58
CA ALA A 142 18.10 5.24 -12.84
C ALA A 142 17.21 6.47 -13.12
N GLY A 143 17.76 7.68 -12.97
CA GLY A 143 17.01 8.92 -13.18
C GLY A 143 15.89 9.22 -12.19
N ILE A 144 15.74 8.40 -11.15
CA ILE A 144 14.79 8.59 -10.05
C ILE A 144 15.52 9.18 -8.85
N ARG A 145 15.00 10.27 -8.31
CA ARG A 145 15.43 10.86 -7.02
C ARG A 145 14.32 10.69 -5.99
N MET A 146 14.67 10.29 -4.78
CA MET A 146 13.72 10.16 -3.68
C MET A 146 14.25 10.83 -2.41
N ASP A 147 13.34 11.48 -1.66
CA ASP A 147 13.55 11.92 -0.28
C ASP A 147 12.73 11.00 0.65
N PRO A 148 13.32 9.97 1.24
CA PRO A 148 12.61 9.03 2.10
C PRO A 148 11.99 9.69 3.34
N GLN A 149 12.61 10.75 3.85
CA GLN A 149 12.13 11.45 5.05
C GLN A 149 10.89 12.29 4.73
N ALA A 150 10.91 13.01 3.60
CA ALA A 150 9.77 13.79 3.13
C ALA A 150 8.73 12.96 2.37
N ARG A 151 9.03 11.67 2.08
CA ARG A 151 8.22 10.76 1.25
C ARG A 151 7.87 11.36 -0.12
N ARG A 152 8.85 11.96 -0.77
CA ARG A 152 8.72 12.57 -2.10
C ARG A 152 9.64 11.86 -3.08
N ALA A 153 9.19 11.74 -4.31
CA ALA A 153 9.94 11.12 -5.39
C ALA A 153 9.82 11.95 -6.68
N TRP A 154 10.87 11.94 -7.49
CA TRP A 154 10.90 12.64 -8.76
C TRP A 154 11.53 11.75 -9.83
N ARG A 155 11.04 11.87 -11.07
CA ARG A 155 11.74 11.45 -12.27
C ARG A 155 12.18 12.71 -13.03
N GLY A 156 13.50 12.93 -13.08
CA GLY A 156 14.03 14.21 -13.59
C GLY A 156 13.51 15.41 -12.78
N ALA A 157 12.77 16.31 -13.44
CA ALA A 157 12.15 17.48 -12.80
C ALA A 157 10.70 17.23 -12.36
N ARG A 158 10.09 16.12 -12.79
CA ARG A 158 8.68 15.80 -12.51
C ARG A 158 8.54 15.12 -11.17
N GLU A 159 7.76 15.69 -10.27
CA GLU A 159 7.36 15.03 -9.01
C GLU A 159 6.35 13.92 -9.30
N LEU A 160 6.51 12.79 -8.61
CA LEU A 160 5.68 11.59 -8.74
C LEU A 160 4.65 11.56 -7.62
N GLU A 161 3.38 11.50 -7.98
CA GLU A 161 2.29 11.29 -7.02
C GLU A 161 2.16 9.79 -6.72
N LEU A 162 2.77 9.36 -5.64
CA LEU A 162 2.79 7.96 -5.22
C LEU A 162 1.92 7.75 -3.98
N THR A 163 1.17 6.64 -3.97
CA THR A 163 0.59 6.14 -2.74
C THR A 163 1.69 5.66 -1.80
N ARG A 164 1.33 5.35 -0.57
CA ARG A 164 2.30 4.88 0.42
C ARG A 164 3.02 3.61 -0.03
N THR A 165 2.29 2.60 -0.48
CA THR A 165 2.86 1.32 -0.90
C THR A 165 3.68 1.45 -2.17
N GLU A 166 3.25 2.27 -3.13
CA GLU A 166 4.04 2.57 -4.34
C GLU A 166 5.35 3.25 -3.99
N PHE A 167 5.34 4.22 -3.06
CA PHE A 167 6.55 4.89 -2.62
C PHE A 167 7.55 3.90 -2.01
N GLU A 168 7.09 3.04 -1.11
CA GLU A 168 7.94 2.05 -0.45
C GLU A 168 8.49 0.99 -1.43
N LEU A 169 7.66 0.55 -2.38
CA LEU A 169 8.11 -0.36 -3.42
C LEU A 169 9.15 0.31 -4.34
N LEU A 170 8.92 1.56 -4.73
CA LEU A 170 9.90 2.31 -5.52
C LEU A 170 11.19 2.53 -4.74
N GLU A 171 11.10 2.92 -3.46
CA GLU A 171 12.28 3.08 -2.59
C GLU A 171 13.09 1.79 -2.50
N LEU A 172 12.42 0.65 -2.31
CA LEU A 172 13.08 -0.65 -2.27
C LEU A 172 13.82 -0.94 -3.57
N LEU A 173 13.20 -0.68 -4.71
CA LEU A 173 13.81 -0.89 -6.04
C LEU A 173 14.97 0.07 -6.30
N VAL A 174 14.84 1.36 -5.94
CA VAL A 174 15.90 2.38 -6.10
C VAL A 174 17.12 2.04 -5.25
N ARG A 175 16.94 1.64 -4.00
CA ARG A 175 18.04 1.21 -3.12
C ARG A 175 18.76 -0.05 -3.59
N ASN A 176 18.13 -0.84 -4.45
CA ASN A 176 18.66 -2.07 -5.02
C ASN A 176 18.77 -1.98 -6.56
N ALA A 177 19.02 -0.79 -7.10
CA ALA A 177 19.12 -0.60 -8.53
C ALA A 177 20.17 -1.53 -9.16
N GLY A 178 19.83 -2.16 -10.28
CA GLY A 178 20.65 -3.17 -10.95
C GLY A 178 20.57 -4.58 -10.36
N ILE A 179 19.95 -4.75 -9.19
CA ILE A 179 19.81 -6.05 -8.53
C ILE A 179 18.39 -6.58 -8.76
N VAL A 180 18.27 -7.83 -9.19
CA VAL A 180 16.97 -8.52 -9.31
C VAL A 180 16.48 -8.87 -7.91
N LEU A 181 15.34 -8.33 -7.52
CA LEU A 181 14.65 -8.70 -6.29
C LEU A 181 13.57 -9.74 -6.62
N ASP A 182 13.64 -10.87 -5.95
CA ASP A 182 12.62 -11.91 -6.09
C ASP A 182 11.31 -11.53 -5.39
N HIS A 183 10.22 -12.23 -5.77
CA HIS A 183 8.88 -11.93 -5.26
C HIS A 183 8.82 -12.04 -3.74
N SER A 184 9.43 -13.07 -3.14
CA SER A 184 9.36 -13.31 -1.69
C SER A 184 10.10 -12.20 -0.91
N THR A 185 11.26 -11.78 -1.40
CA THR A 185 12.01 -10.65 -0.83
C THR A 185 11.19 -9.35 -0.86
N ILE A 186 10.52 -9.07 -1.99
CA ILE A 186 9.69 -7.87 -2.09
C ILE A 186 8.48 -7.97 -1.16
N TYR A 187 7.80 -9.13 -1.12
CA TYR A 187 6.66 -9.34 -0.23
C TYR A 187 7.05 -9.18 1.24
N ASP A 188 8.15 -9.80 1.66
CA ASP A 188 8.63 -9.69 3.05
C ASP A 188 8.96 -8.23 3.41
N ARG A 189 9.65 -7.51 2.53
CA ARG A 189 10.06 -6.13 2.79
C ARG A 189 8.88 -5.14 2.81
N ILE A 190 7.93 -5.29 1.90
CA ILE A 190 6.80 -4.37 1.75
C ILE A 190 5.65 -4.77 2.67
N TRP A 191 5.29 -6.03 2.76
CA TRP A 191 4.13 -6.47 3.54
C TRP A 191 4.51 -7.26 4.81
N GLY A 192 5.74 -7.79 4.93
CA GLY A 192 6.16 -8.66 6.02
C GLY A 192 5.49 -10.03 5.99
N TYR A 193 4.98 -10.41 4.84
CA TYR A 193 4.28 -11.67 4.60
C TYR A 193 4.39 -12.05 3.12
N ASP A 194 4.71 -13.33 2.85
CA ASP A 194 4.74 -13.87 1.50
C ASP A 194 3.36 -14.43 1.14
N PHE A 195 2.69 -13.80 0.18
CA PHE A 195 1.37 -14.21 -0.30
C PHE A 195 1.40 -15.42 -1.24
N GLY A 196 2.57 -16.02 -1.44
CA GLY A 196 2.78 -17.18 -2.28
C GLY A 196 2.74 -16.88 -3.80
N PRO A 197 3.06 -17.88 -4.63
CA PRO A 197 3.26 -17.72 -6.08
C PRO A 197 1.96 -17.39 -6.85
N GLY A 198 0.80 -17.60 -6.25
CA GLY A 198 -0.50 -17.28 -6.86
C GLY A 198 -0.91 -15.82 -6.74
N SER A 199 -0.24 -15.05 -5.89
CA SER A 199 -0.58 -13.65 -5.67
C SER A 199 -0.18 -12.78 -6.86
N LYS A 200 -1.13 -12.02 -7.39
CA LYS A 200 -0.90 -11.05 -8.49
C LYS A 200 -0.69 -9.61 -7.99
N ASN A 201 -0.71 -9.39 -6.67
CA ASN A 201 -0.66 -8.06 -6.09
C ASN A 201 0.57 -7.27 -6.51
N LEU A 202 1.75 -7.87 -6.38
CA LEU A 202 3.00 -7.20 -6.75
C LEU A 202 3.02 -6.77 -8.21
N ALA A 203 2.51 -7.61 -9.13
CA ALA A 203 2.42 -7.27 -10.55
C ALA A 203 1.53 -6.03 -10.80
N VAL A 204 0.49 -5.86 -10.00
CA VAL A 204 -0.40 -4.70 -10.09
C VAL A 204 0.33 -3.44 -9.63
N TYR A 205 0.99 -3.44 -8.46
CA TYR A 205 1.77 -2.29 -7.99
C TYR A 205 2.92 -1.93 -8.95
N VAL A 206 3.61 -2.92 -9.50
CA VAL A 206 4.63 -2.69 -10.54
C VAL A 206 4.01 -2.06 -11.78
N GLY A 207 2.82 -2.50 -12.18
CA GLY A 207 2.07 -1.89 -13.28
C GLY A 207 1.76 -0.41 -13.03
N TYR A 208 1.39 -0.04 -11.81
CA TYR A 208 1.15 1.36 -11.42
C TYR A 208 2.42 2.19 -11.43
N LEU A 209 3.48 1.68 -10.81
CA LEU A 209 4.75 2.37 -10.82
C LEU A 209 5.24 2.61 -12.25
N ARG A 210 5.13 1.62 -13.14
CA ARG A 210 5.48 1.80 -14.55
C ARG A 210 4.72 2.95 -15.17
N ARG A 211 3.38 2.98 -15.05
CA ARG A 211 2.55 4.07 -15.60
C ARG A 211 2.91 5.45 -15.04
N LYS A 212 3.21 5.53 -13.73
CA LYS A 212 3.60 6.79 -13.08
C LYS A 212 5.03 7.21 -13.42
N LEU A 213 5.88 6.24 -13.70
CA LEU A 213 7.26 6.47 -14.15
C LEU A 213 7.34 6.76 -15.64
N ASP A 214 6.45 6.21 -16.47
CA ASP A 214 6.54 6.31 -17.91
C ASP A 214 6.52 7.78 -18.37
N GLU A 215 7.41 8.07 -19.33
CA GLU A 215 7.50 9.34 -20.06
C GLU A 215 7.56 9.02 -21.54
N PRO A 216 6.96 9.86 -22.41
CA PRO A 216 7.10 9.72 -23.84
C PRO A 216 8.60 9.69 -24.21
N ASP A 217 8.98 8.73 -25.02
CA ASP A 217 10.35 8.55 -25.55
C ASP A 217 11.43 8.19 -24.50
N ALA A 218 11.05 7.89 -23.25
CA ALA A 218 12.00 7.44 -22.23
C ALA A 218 11.94 5.92 -22.04
N PRO A 219 13.09 5.28 -21.72
CA PRO A 219 13.12 3.84 -21.49
C PRO A 219 12.32 3.43 -20.25
N GLN A 220 11.76 2.23 -20.29
CA GLN A 220 11.12 1.61 -19.12
C GLN A 220 12.19 1.29 -18.07
N LEU A 221 11.98 1.72 -16.84
CA LEU A 221 12.97 1.56 -15.76
C LEU A 221 12.78 0.27 -14.93
N ILE A 222 11.54 -0.19 -14.75
CA ILE A 222 11.27 -1.40 -13.97
C ILE A 222 11.08 -2.58 -14.93
N HIS A 223 12.00 -3.54 -14.89
CA HIS A 223 11.98 -4.71 -15.76
C HIS A 223 11.48 -5.95 -14.99
N THR A 224 10.77 -6.83 -15.72
CA THR A 224 10.35 -8.14 -15.19
C THR A 224 11.38 -9.18 -15.57
N VAL A 225 11.94 -9.86 -14.57
CA VAL A 225 12.72 -11.09 -14.77
C VAL A 225 11.77 -12.26 -14.57
N ARG A 226 11.39 -12.88 -15.69
CA ARG A 226 10.35 -13.95 -15.71
C ARG A 226 10.68 -15.07 -14.73
N GLY A 227 9.70 -15.45 -13.92
CA GLY A 227 9.84 -16.51 -12.92
C GLY A 227 10.70 -16.17 -11.69
N VAL A 228 11.28 -14.94 -11.63
CA VAL A 228 12.13 -14.50 -10.53
C VAL A 228 11.53 -13.30 -9.81
N GLY A 229 11.41 -12.13 -10.48
CA GLY A 229 10.99 -10.92 -9.83
C GLY A 229 11.17 -9.67 -10.69
N TYR A 230 11.63 -8.58 -10.07
CA TYR A 230 11.76 -7.28 -10.70
C TYR A 230 13.11 -6.63 -10.44
N VAL A 231 13.53 -5.78 -11.36
CA VAL A 231 14.75 -4.98 -11.24
C VAL A 231 14.51 -3.56 -11.76
N LEU A 232 15.06 -2.57 -11.08
CA LEU A 232 15.13 -1.18 -11.56
C LEU A 232 16.49 -0.97 -12.21
N ARG A 233 16.51 -0.56 -13.47
CA ARG A 233 17.72 -0.20 -14.20
C ARG A 233 17.40 0.68 -15.41
N GLU A 234 18.38 1.45 -15.87
CA GLU A 234 18.39 2.03 -17.21
C GLU A 234 18.89 0.96 -18.18
N ASP A 235 18.28 0.86 -19.35
CA ASP A 235 18.77 -0.03 -20.44
C ASP A 235 19.98 0.57 -21.14
#